data_0fdd7c4b4914451442a2972bb92cba7a
#
_entry.id   0fdd7c4b4914451442a2972bb92cba7a
#
_cell.length_a   1.000
_cell.length_b   1.000
_cell.length_c   1.000
_cell.angle_alpha   90.00
_cell.angle_beta   90.00
_cell.angle_gamma   90.00
#
_symmetry.space_group_name_H-M   'P 1'
#
loop_
_entity.id
_entity.type
_entity.pdbx_description
1 polymer ?
#
loop_
_entity_poly.entity_id
_entity_poly.type
_entity_poly.pdbx_seq_one_letter_code
_entity_poly.pdbx_strand_id
1 'polypeptide(L)'
;MAQKIIEVADLKKHYNGGAVHAMDGVTVDICRGDVIAVIGPSGGGKSTFLRSLNLLEVPTAGSIKVDGVEITGKKVDLPRHRQKMGMVFQHFNLFPHKTVLENLTMAPIRIKKVPKAEAEQKAMTLLGRVGLADRANDYPAQLSGGQKQRVAIMRALAMEPEVMLFDEPTSALDPEMVGEVLEVMRELAHEGMTMVIVTHEMAFAREVASRVLFMEEGKLGEQGTPEVIFTNPQSPRLQNFLKKVL
;
A
#
# COMPACT_ATOMS: atom_id res chain seq x y z
N MET A 1 -3.57 11.42 22.23
CA MET A 1 -2.45 10.89 21.43
C MET A 1 -3.05 10.03 20.32
N ALA A 2 -2.56 10.12 19.07
CA ALA A 2 -3.04 9.29 17.98
C ALA A 2 -2.73 7.81 18.28
N GLN A 3 -3.69 6.93 18.01
CA GLN A 3 -3.54 5.49 18.28
C GLN A 3 -2.62 4.86 17.23
N LYS A 4 -1.49 4.30 17.65
CA LYS A 4 -0.59 3.55 16.77
C LYS A 4 -1.27 2.27 16.29
N ILE A 5 -1.18 2.01 14.99
CA ILE A 5 -1.66 0.76 14.38
C ILE A 5 -0.50 -0.13 13.95
N ILE A 6 0.63 0.47 13.48
CA ILE A 6 1.84 -0.26 13.15
C ILE A 6 3.02 0.41 13.84
N GLU A 7 3.83 -0.39 14.53
CA GLU A 7 5.10 0.04 15.13
C GLU A 7 6.23 -0.77 14.53
N VAL A 8 7.21 -0.08 13.95
CA VAL A 8 8.40 -0.68 13.32
C VAL A 8 9.63 -0.23 14.09
N ALA A 9 10.44 -1.19 14.54
CA ALA A 9 11.66 -0.90 15.31
C ALA A 9 12.87 -1.63 14.73
N ASP A 10 13.90 -0.86 14.38
CA ASP A 10 15.21 -1.31 13.85
C ASP A 10 15.09 -2.38 12.75
N LEU A 11 14.16 -2.18 11.82
CA LEU A 11 13.83 -3.17 10.81
C LEU A 11 14.97 -3.30 9.78
N LYS A 12 15.43 -4.54 9.58
CA LYS A 12 16.50 -4.87 8.63
C LYS A 12 16.08 -5.96 7.67
N LYS A 13 16.49 -5.82 6.42
CA LYS A 13 16.36 -6.86 5.41
C LYS A 13 17.62 -6.92 4.56
N HIS A 14 18.33 -8.00 4.71
CA HIS A 14 19.55 -8.27 3.95
C HIS A 14 19.30 -9.48 3.04
N TYR A 15 19.78 -9.41 1.80
CA TYR A 15 19.73 -10.49 0.82
C TYR A 15 21.14 -11.03 0.55
N ASN A 16 21.24 -12.17 -0.09
CA ASN A 16 22.49 -12.78 -0.54
C ASN A 16 23.54 -12.91 0.58
N GLY A 17 23.13 -13.45 1.75
CA GLY A 17 24.05 -13.64 2.86
C GLY A 17 24.60 -12.34 3.48
N GLY A 18 23.91 -11.22 3.27
CA GLY A 18 24.34 -9.91 3.79
C GLY A 18 25.00 -8.99 2.77
N ALA A 19 25.14 -9.44 1.51
CA ALA A 19 25.77 -8.59 0.48
C ALA A 19 24.91 -7.40 0.03
N VAL A 20 23.56 -7.49 0.18
CA VAL A 20 22.63 -6.43 -0.19
C VAL A 20 21.80 -6.06 1.02
N HIS A 21 21.94 -4.82 1.49
CA HIS A 21 21.18 -4.24 2.59
C HIS A 21 19.97 -3.48 2.01
N ALA A 22 18.87 -4.20 1.78
CA ALA A 22 17.66 -3.58 1.24
C ALA A 22 16.92 -2.71 2.27
N MET A 23 17.06 -3.05 3.57
CA MET A 23 16.71 -2.19 4.71
C MET A 23 17.76 -2.36 5.80
N ASP A 24 18.11 -1.26 6.46
CA ASP A 24 19.17 -1.22 7.49
C ASP A 24 18.81 -0.27 8.64
N GLY A 25 17.93 -0.73 9.52
CA GLY A 25 17.58 -0.03 10.75
C GLY A 25 16.41 0.96 10.64
N VAL A 26 15.37 0.65 9.84
CA VAL A 26 14.19 1.50 9.71
C VAL A 26 13.35 1.43 10.98
N THR A 27 13.08 2.60 11.58
CA THR A 27 12.20 2.75 12.75
C THR A 27 11.15 3.81 12.45
N VAL A 28 9.86 3.45 12.56
CA VAL A 28 8.73 4.34 12.29
C VAL A 28 7.45 3.80 12.91
N ASP A 29 6.61 4.70 13.40
CA ASP A 29 5.25 4.40 13.86
C ASP A 29 4.24 4.92 12.84
N ILE A 30 3.14 4.19 12.63
CA ILE A 30 2.01 4.57 11.79
C ILE A 30 0.77 4.57 12.68
N CYS A 31 0.06 5.68 12.69
CA CYS A 31 -1.16 5.84 13.47
C CYS A 31 -2.42 5.58 12.62
N ARG A 32 -3.53 5.29 13.28
CA ARG A 32 -4.83 5.16 12.59
C ARG A 32 -5.20 6.49 11.92
N GLY A 33 -5.63 6.39 10.65
CA GLY A 33 -5.94 7.54 9.81
C GLY A 33 -4.73 8.23 9.18
N ASP A 34 -3.49 7.78 9.45
CA ASP A 34 -2.32 8.29 8.75
C ASP A 34 -2.34 7.90 7.27
N VAL A 35 -2.02 8.85 6.42
CA VAL A 35 -1.67 8.63 5.02
C VAL A 35 -0.17 8.87 4.87
N ILE A 36 0.59 7.78 4.79
CA ILE A 36 2.05 7.82 4.71
C ILE A 36 2.48 7.66 3.26
N ALA A 37 3.12 8.68 2.68
CA ALA A 37 3.80 8.56 1.39
C ALA A 37 5.27 8.16 1.59
N VAL A 38 5.70 7.10 0.93
CA VAL A 38 7.10 6.63 0.93
C VAL A 38 7.72 6.97 -0.42
N ILE A 39 8.67 7.89 -0.42
CA ILE A 39 9.36 8.39 -1.62
C ILE A 39 10.85 8.10 -1.56
N GLY A 40 11.53 8.22 -2.70
CA GLY A 40 12.98 8.03 -2.79
C GLY A 40 13.40 7.33 -4.09
N PRO A 41 14.71 7.20 -4.34
CA PRO A 41 15.23 6.60 -5.56
C PRO A 41 14.87 5.12 -5.71
N SER A 42 14.93 4.61 -6.95
CA SER A 42 14.80 3.18 -7.22
C SER A 42 15.90 2.41 -6.48
N GLY A 43 15.56 1.23 -5.93
CA GLY A 43 16.49 0.47 -5.09
C GLY A 43 16.67 1.00 -3.66
N GLY A 44 16.01 2.09 -3.26
CA GLY A 44 16.10 2.68 -1.91
C GLY A 44 15.47 1.89 -0.78
N GLY A 45 14.86 0.72 -1.06
CA GLY A 45 14.25 -0.15 -0.04
C GLY A 45 12.75 0.05 0.18
N LYS A 46 12.10 0.99 -0.55
CA LYS A 46 10.68 1.37 -0.36
C LYS A 46 9.71 0.19 -0.42
N SER A 47 9.72 -0.57 -1.53
CA SER A 47 8.84 -1.74 -1.70
C SER A 47 9.17 -2.86 -0.72
N THR A 48 10.45 -3.03 -0.36
CA THR A 48 10.87 -3.99 0.67
C THR A 48 10.30 -3.60 2.03
N PHE A 49 10.38 -2.31 2.40
CA PHE A 49 9.75 -1.78 3.61
C PHE A 49 8.24 -2.04 3.61
N LEU A 50 7.55 -1.62 2.55
CA LEU A 50 6.10 -1.79 2.44
C LEU A 50 5.68 -3.26 2.57
N ARG A 51 6.35 -4.16 1.84
CA ARG A 51 6.06 -5.60 1.86
C ARG A 51 6.43 -6.28 3.19
N SER A 52 7.33 -5.67 3.96
CA SER A 52 7.65 -6.17 5.29
C SER A 52 6.53 -5.90 6.29
N LEU A 53 5.73 -4.83 6.13
CA LEU A 53 4.64 -4.49 7.05
C LEU A 53 3.57 -5.59 7.15
N ASN A 54 3.39 -6.40 6.09
CA ASN A 54 2.50 -7.57 6.09
C ASN A 54 3.25 -8.91 5.98
N LEU A 55 4.57 -8.89 6.17
CA LEU A 55 5.47 -10.04 6.09
C LEU A 55 5.40 -10.81 4.75
N LEU A 56 5.10 -10.14 3.63
CA LEU A 56 5.41 -10.69 2.30
C LEU A 56 6.91 -10.75 2.10
N GLU A 57 7.65 -9.76 2.64
CA GLU A 57 9.08 -9.80 2.82
C GLU A 57 9.39 -10.00 4.31
N VAL A 58 9.94 -11.15 4.67
CA VAL A 58 10.30 -11.43 6.06
C VAL A 58 11.61 -10.69 6.39
N PRO A 59 11.61 -9.78 7.38
CA PRO A 59 12.83 -9.07 7.79
C PRO A 59 13.88 -10.03 8.36
N THR A 60 15.15 -9.64 8.26
CA THR A 60 16.26 -10.42 8.83
C THR A 60 16.49 -10.08 10.32
N ALA A 61 16.11 -8.86 10.74
CA ALA A 61 16.16 -8.42 12.13
C ALA A 61 15.18 -7.24 12.34
N GLY A 62 15.00 -6.85 13.60
CA GLY A 62 14.05 -5.83 14.01
C GLY A 62 12.67 -6.42 14.31
N SER A 63 11.72 -5.54 14.65
CA SER A 63 10.38 -5.94 15.01
C SER A 63 9.30 -5.12 14.32
N ILE A 64 8.15 -5.75 14.07
CA ILE A 64 6.92 -5.10 13.60
C ILE A 64 5.80 -5.53 14.54
N LYS A 65 5.10 -4.54 15.10
CA LYS A 65 3.85 -4.77 15.85
C LYS A 65 2.68 -4.18 15.08
N VAL A 66 1.57 -4.90 15.09
CA VAL A 66 0.28 -4.46 14.52
C VAL A 66 -0.77 -4.56 15.60
N ASP A 67 -1.43 -3.44 15.92
CA ASP A 67 -2.32 -3.33 17.08
C ASP A 67 -1.66 -3.85 18.38
N GLY A 68 -0.39 -3.51 18.61
CA GLY A 68 0.39 -3.96 19.78
C GLY A 68 0.84 -5.42 19.73
N VAL A 69 0.45 -6.20 18.71
CA VAL A 69 0.84 -7.62 18.56
C VAL A 69 2.09 -7.71 17.69
N GLU A 70 3.16 -8.28 18.22
CA GLU A 70 4.40 -8.56 17.47
C GLU A 70 4.12 -9.58 16.36
N ILE A 71 4.32 -9.20 15.08
CA ILE A 71 4.09 -10.10 13.93
C ILE A 71 5.36 -10.76 13.40
N THR A 72 6.55 -10.28 13.78
CA THR A 72 7.85 -10.86 13.40
C THR A 72 8.25 -12.05 14.26
N GLY A 73 7.49 -12.37 15.29
CA GLY A 73 7.72 -13.48 16.21
C GLY A 73 7.41 -14.86 15.61
N LYS A 74 7.95 -15.94 16.23
CA LYS A 74 7.86 -17.34 15.74
C LYS A 74 6.46 -17.97 15.82
N LYS A 75 5.51 -17.40 16.58
CA LYS A 75 4.17 -17.98 16.84
C LYS A 75 3.05 -17.00 16.48
N VAL A 76 3.03 -16.53 15.25
CA VAL A 76 2.06 -15.53 14.79
C VAL A 76 1.12 -16.14 13.76
N ASP A 77 -0.17 -15.88 13.91
CA ASP A 77 -1.19 -16.19 12.90
C ASP A 77 -1.14 -15.15 11.77
N LEU A 78 -0.18 -15.31 10.85
CA LEU A 78 0.01 -14.41 9.71
C LEU A 78 -1.24 -14.27 8.82
N PRO A 79 -1.99 -15.35 8.51
CA PRO A 79 -3.24 -15.23 7.77
C PRO A 79 -4.23 -14.25 8.43
N ARG A 80 -4.37 -14.29 9.75
CA ARG A 80 -5.24 -13.38 10.48
C ARG A 80 -4.76 -11.93 10.41
N HIS A 81 -3.44 -11.69 10.53
CA HIS A 81 -2.88 -10.34 10.40
C HIS A 81 -3.03 -9.78 8.98
N ARG A 82 -2.79 -10.61 7.96
CA ARG A 82 -2.95 -10.20 6.56
C ARG A 82 -4.39 -9.87 6.18
N GLN A 83 -5.38 -10.40 6.88
CA GLN A 83 -6.79 -10.02 6.67
C GLN A 83 -7.07 -8.56 7.08
N LYS A 84 -6.28 -7.99 7.99
CA LYS A 84 -6.40 -6.59 8.43
C LYS A 84 -5.70 -5.61 7.49
N MET A 85 -4.90 -6.10 6.53
CA MET A 85 -4.09 -5.28 5.64
C MET A 85 -4.40 -5.59 4.18
N GLY A 86 -5.02 -4.64 3.49
CA GLY A 86 -5.16 -4.70 2.04
C GLY A 86 -3.82 -4.37 1.37
N MET A 87 -3.50 -5.06 0.28
CA MET A 87 -2.32 -4.74 -0.51
C MET A 87 -2.65 -4.65 -2.00
N VAL A 88 -2.20 -3.56 -2.59
CA VAL A 88 -2.31 -3.25 -4.01
C VAL A 88 -0.90 -3.16 -4.59
N PHE A 89 -0.65 -3.90 -5.66
CA PHE A 89 0.65 -4.00 -6.31
C PHE A 89 0.71 -3.17 -7.58
N GLN A 90 1.92 -2.92 -8.05
CA GLN A 90 2.21 -2.31 -9.35
C GLN A 90 1.54 -3.07 -10.51
N HIS A 91 1.65 -4.41 -10.50
CA HIS A 91 0.91 -5.28 -11.41
C HIS A 91 -0.37 -5.72 -10.72
N PHE A 92 -1.50 -5.50 -11.31
CA PHE A 92 -2.86 -5.65 -10.78
C PHE A 92 -3.13 -6.96 -10.03
N ASN A 93 -2.43 -8.05 -10.39
CA ASN A 93 -2.50 -9.38 -9.79
C ASN A 93 -3.94 -9.92 -9.66
N LEU A 94 -4.81 -9.57 -10.62
CA LEU A 94 -6.15 -10.15 -10.70
C LEU A 94 -6.06 -11.60 -11.15
N PHE A 95 -6.99 -12.42 -10.66
CA PHE A 95 -7.12 -13.81 -11.12
C PHE A 95 -7.68 -13.83 -12.54
N PRO A 96 -6.90 -14.18 -13.58
CA PRO A 96 -7.28 -13.99 -14.98
C PRO A 96 -8.45 -14.88 -15.44
N HIS A 97 -8.66 -16.00 -14.75
CA HIS A 97 -9.73 -16.97 -15.01
C HIS A 97 -10.97 -16.76 -14.13
N LYS A 98 -11.05 -15.64 -13.43
CA LYS A 98 -12.16 -15.20 -12.61
C LYS A 98 -12.73 -13.91 -13.14
N THR A 99 -14.06 -13.76 -13.06
CA THR A 99 -14.70 -12.50 -13.40
C THR A 99 -14.28 -11.39 -12.42
N VAL A 100 -14.59 -10.14 -12.75
CA VAL A 100 -14.38 -8.99 -11.85
C VAL A 100 -15.10 -9.22 -10.53
N LEU A 101 -16.37 -9.62 -10.55
CA LEU A 101 -17.16 -9.92 -9.34
C LEU A 101 -16.53 -11.05 -8.52
N GLU A 102 -16.11 -12.13 -9.17
CA GLU A 102 -15.45 -13.26 -8.49
C GLU A 102 -14.10 -12.86 -7.87
N ASN A 103 -13.36 -11.94 -8.50
CA ASN A 103 -12.11 -11.41 -7.93
C ASN A 103 -12.37 -10.71 -6.59
N LEU A 104 -13.46 -9.96 -6.45
CA LEU A 104 -13.80 -9.26 -5.21
C LEU A 104 -14.41 -10.20 -4.16
N THR A 105 -15.21 -11.18 -4.57
CA THR A 105 -16.02 -11.99 -3.64
C THR A 105 -15.28 -13.21 -3.09
N MET A 106 -14.27 -13.70 -3.79
CA MET A 106 -13.59 -14.95 -3.45
C MET A 106 -12.99 -14.93 -2.04
N ALA A 107 -12.27 -13.89 -1.66
CA ALA A 107 -11.62 -13.81 -0.35
C ALA A 107 -12.64 -13.63 0.79
N PRO A 108 -13.62 -12.72 0.74
CA PRO A 108 -14.69 -12.63 1.73
C PRO A 108 -15.42 -13.96 1.96
N ILE A 109 -15.79 -14.66 0.91
CA ILE A 109 -16.50 -15.95 1.01
C ILE A 109 -15.60 -17.02 1.60
N ARG A 110 -14.38 -17.20 1.09
CA ARG A 110 -13.51 -18.32 1.48
C ARG A 110 -12.84 -18.13 2.83
N ILE A 111 -12.44 -16.91 3.15
CA ILE A 111 -11.64 -16.59 4.33
C ILE A 111 -12.51 -16.10 5.48
N LYS A 112 -13.33 -15.07 5.24
CA LYS A 112 -14.23 -14.51 6.26
C LYS A 112 -15.55 -15.29 6.42
N LYS A 113 -15.83 -16.26 5.54
CA LYS A 113 -17.06 -17.06 5.53
C LYS A 113 -18.34 -16.23 5.35
N VAL A 114 -18.22 -15.07 4.71
CA VAL A 114 -19.36 -14.21 4.39
C VAL A 114 -20.29 -14.97 3.43
N PRO A 115 -21.62 -14.92 3.62
CA PRO A 115 -22.59 -15.51 2.68
C PRO A 115 -22.41 -14.94 1.28
N LYS A 116 -22.57 -15.80 0.26
CA LYS A 116 -22.31 -15.43 -1.14
C LYS A 116 -23.11 -14.21 -1.56
N ALA A 117 -24.39 -14.15 -1.27
CA ALA A 117 -25.27 -13.03 -1.65
C ALA A 117 -24.82 -11.71 -1.02
N GLU A 118 -24.39 -11.72 0.25
CA GLU A 118 -23.88 -10.55 0.95
C GLU A 118 -22.55 -10.07 0.32
N ALA A 119 -21.64 -11.01 0.05
CA ALA A 119 -20.35 -10.71 -0.59
C ALA A 119 -20.55 -10.12 -2.00
N GLU A 120 -21.50 -10.65 -2.79
CA GLU A 120 -21.83 -10.15 -4.12
C GLU A 120 -22.45 -8.74 -4.04
N GLN A 121 -23.38 -8.51 -3.12
CA GLN A 121 -24.00 -7.20 -2.92
C GLN A 121 -22.93 -6.14 -2.57
N LYS A 122 -22.04 -6.45 -1.63
CA LYS A 122 -20.94 -5.57 -1.24
C LYS A 122 -19.97 -5.31 -2.39
N ALA A 123 -19.62 -6.36 -3.14
CA ALA A 123 -18.75 -6.24 -4.30
C ALA A 123 -19.37 -5.34 -5.38
N MET A 124 -20.68 -5.46 -5.65
CA MET A 124 -21.38 -4.57 -6.58
C MET A 124 -21.38 -3.11 -6.11
N THR A 125 -21.55 -2.87 -4.81
CA THR A 125 -21.43 -1.51 -4.24
C THR A 125 -20.02 -0.94 -4.46
N LEU A 126 -18.98 -1.72 -4.20
CA LEU A 126 -17.60 -1.31 -4.42
C LEU A 126 -17.30 -1.05 -5.90
N LEU A 127 -17.80 -1.89 -6.80
CA LEU A 127 -17.67 -1.69 -8.25
C LEU A 127 -18.41 -0.44 -8.71
N GLY A 128 -19.56 -0.14 -8.12
CA GLY A 128 -20.33 1.10 -8.39
C GLY A 128 -19.53 2.36 -8.04
N ARG A 129 -18.78 2.35 -6.93
CA ARG A 129 -17.91 3.48 -6.52
C ARG A 129 -16.89 3.86 -7.59
N VAL A 130 -16.39 2.89 -8.34
CA VAL A 130 -15.35 3.10 -9.36
C VAL A 130 -15.88 3.03 -10.79
N GLY A 131 -17.25 3.09 -10.96
CA GLY A 131 -17.89 3.10 -12.26
C GLY A 131 -17.72 1.81 -13.07
N LEU A 132 -17.61 0.65 -12.41
CA LEU A 132 -17.36 -0.64 -13.05
C LEU A 132 -18.42 -1.71 -12.72
N ALA A 133 -19.60 -1.30 -12.24
CA ALA A 133 -20.69 -2.24 -11.92
C ALA A 133 -21.19 -3.02 -13.16
N ASP A 134 -21.22 -2.38 -14.31
CA ASP A 134 -21.56 -2.99 -15.61
C ASP A 134 -20.55 -4.02 -16.11
N ARG A 135 -19.32 -3.98 -15.56
CA ARG A 135 -18.19 -4.87 -15.88
C ARG A 135 -18.07 -6.06 -14.93
N ALA A 136 -19.01 -6.25 -14.00
CA ALA A 136 -18.93 -7.28 -12.97
C ALA A 136 -18.71 -8.71 -13.52
N ASN A 137 -19.26 -9.01 -14.69
CA ASN A 137 -19.15 -10.31 -15.34
C ASN A 137 -18.00 -10.42 -16.35
N ASP A 138 -17.28 -9.32 -16.60
CA ASP A 138 -16.12 -9.32 -17.50
C ASP A 138 -14.92 -10.01 -16.85
N TYR A 139 -14.00 -10.49 -17.68
CA TYR A 139 -12.72 -11.02 -17.24
C TYR A 139 -11.63 -9.92 -17.27
N PRO A 140 -10.58 -10.04 -16.45
CA PRO A 140 -9.50 -9.05 -16.43
C PRO A 140 -8.89 -8.73 -17.81
N ALA A 141 -8.85 -9.68 -18.72
CA ALA A 141 -8.33 -9.47 -20.07
C ALA A 141 -9.13 -8.42 -20.88
N GLN A 142 -10.40 -8.19 -20.54
CA GLN A 142 -11.31 -7.25 -21.21
C GLN A 142 -11.24 -5.82 -20.65
N LEU A 143 -10.45 -5.60 -19.60
CA LEU A 143 -10.33 -4.32 -18.90
C LEU A 143 -9.08 -3.56 -19.32
N SER A 144 -9.15 -2.22 -19.32
CA SER A 144 -7.96 -1.36 -19.42
C SER A 144 -7.06 -1.49 -18.18
N GLY A 145 -5.84 -0.96 -18.25
CA GLY A 145 -4.90 -0.93 -17.11
C GLY A 145 -5.49 -0.22 -15.89
N GLY A 146 -6.05 0.97 -16.07
CA GLY A 146 -6.69 1.75 -15.00
C GLY A 146 -7.91 1.04 -14.39
N GLN A 147 -8.74 0.40 -15.24
CA GLN A 147 -9.85 -0.43 -14.76
C GLN A 147 -9.36 -1.61 -13.92
N LYS A 148 -8.34 -2.34 -14.38
CA LYS A 148 -7.73 -3.44 -13.61
C LYS A 148 -7.23 -2.98 -12.25
N GLN A 149 -6.59 -1.81 -12.19
CA GLN A 149 -6.05 -1.28 -10.94
C GLN A 149 -7.17 -0.86 -9.99
N ARG A 150 -8.22 -0.20 -10.49
CA ARG A 150 -9.40 0.12 -9.67
C ARG A 150 -10.09 -1.15 -9.13
N VAL A 151 -10.21 -2.20 -9.93
CA VAL A 151 -10.69 -3.52 -9.47
C VAL A 151 -9.77 -4.11 -8.40
N ALA A 152 -8.45 -4.00 -8.55
CA ALA A 152 -7.50 -4.49 -7.56
C ALA A 152 -7.61 -3.75 -6.21
N ILE A 153 -7.85 -2.43 -6.23
CA ILE A 153 -8.13 -1.63 -5.03
C ILE A 153 -9.43 -2.10 -4.39
N MET A 154 -10.52 -2.22 -5.16
CA MET A 154 -11.81 -2.67 -4.64
C MET A 154 -11.76 -4.10 -4.10
N ARG A 155 -10.98 -4.99 -4.72
CA ARG A 155 -10.73 -6.34 -4.20
C ARG A 155 -10.07 -6.32 -2.81
N ALA A 156 -9.09 -5.45 -2.61
CA ALA A 156 -8.46 -5.29 -1.30
C ALA A 156 -9.45 -4.74 -0.27
N LEU A 157 -10.26 -3.74 -0.64
CA LEU A 157 -11.29 -3.13 0.22
C LEU A 157 -12.44 -4.10 0.55
N ALA A 158 -12.74 -5.08 -0.30
CA ALA A 158 -13.76 -6.09 -0.04
C ALA A 158 -13.49 -6.91 1.22
N MET A 159 -12.23 -6.96 1.67
CA MET A 159 -11.81 -7.58 2.92
C MET A 159 -11.95 -6.65 4.14
N GLU A 160 -12.41 -5.39 3.99
CA GLU A 160 -12.52 -4.39 5.06
C GLU A 160 -11.24 -4.29 5.90
N PRO A 161 -10.13 -3.96 5.26
CA PRO A 161 -8.85 -3.87 5.97
C PRO A 161 -8.81 -2.62 6.86
N GLU A 162 -7.99 -2.68 7.91
CA GLU A 162 -7.69 -1.54 8.77
C GLU A 162 -6.58 -0.64 8.18
N VAL A 163 -5.76 -1.20 7.30
CA VAL A 163 -4.65 -0.52 6.61
C VAL A 163 -4.61 -0.94 5.15
N MET A 164 -4.40 0.02 4.25
CA MET A 164 -4.15 -0.23 2.83
C MET A 164 -2.68 0.06 2.50
N LEU A 165 -2.02 -0.90 1.89
CA LEU A 165 -0.64 -0.81 1.42
C LEU A 165 -0.64 -0.71 -0.11
N PHE A 166 0.01 0.32 -0.67
CA PHE A 166 0.08 0.55 -2.11
C PHE A 166 1.54 0.54 -2.58
N ASP A 167 1.90 -0.42 -3.42
CA ASP A 167 3.24 -0.58 -3.97
C ASP A 167 3.27 -0.09 -5.41
N GLU A 168 3.59 1.19 -5.60
CA GLU A 168 3.65 1.88 -6.89
C GLU A 168 2.40 1.65 -7.77
N PRO A 169 1.19 1.99 -7.29
CA PRO A 169 -0.07 1.58 -7.92
C PRO A 169 -0.31 2.15 -9.31
N THR A 170 0.45 3.16 -9.74
CA THR A 170 0.29 3.84 -11.03
C THR A 170 1.42 3.55 -12.02
N SER A 171 2.53 2.94 -11.58
CA SER A 171 3.75 2.83 -12.41
C SER A 171 3.63 1.90 -13.63
N ALA A 172 2.60 1.03 -13.67
CA ALA A 172 2.30 0.15 -14.81
C ALA A 172 1.16 0.69 -15.70
N LEU A 173 0.76 1.95 -15.51
CA LEU A 173 -0.37 2.57 -16.22
C LEU A 173 0.12 3.59 -17.25
N ASP A 174 -0.66 3.72 -18.32
CA ASP A 174 -0.53 4.85 -19.23
C ASP A 174 -0.91 6.16 -18.51
N PRO A 175 -0.25 7.30 -18.80
CA PRO A 175 -0.49 8.57 -18.12
C PRO A 175 -1.95 9.01 -18.08
N GLU A 176 -2.72 8.71 -19.13
CA GLU A 176 -4.15 9.03 -19.21
C GLU A 176 -5.01 8.30 -18.15
N MET A 177 -4.53 7.14 -17.66
CA MET A 177 -5.25 6.30 -16.70
C MET A 177 -4.85 6.55 -15.25
N VAL A 178 -3.74 7.26 -15.01
CA VAL A 178 -3.19 7.53 -13.68
C VAL A 178 -4.19 8.33 -12.83
N GLY A 179 -4.81 9.36 -13.42
CA GLY A 179 -5.73 10.25 -12.73
C GLY A 179 -6.91 9.52 -12.06
N GLU A 180 -7.51 8.56 -12.76
CA GLU A 180 -8.66 7.80 -12.25
C GLU A 180 -8.29 6.92 -11.03
N VAL A 181 -7.08 6.37 -11.00
CA VAL A 181 -6.59 5.56 -9.88
C VAL A 181 -6.27 6.44 -8.68
N LEU A 182 -5.61 7.59 -8.92
CA LEU A 182 -5.28 8.56 -7.87
C LEU A 182 -6.55 9.13 -7.24
N GLU A 183 -7.63 9.34 -8.02
CA GLU A 183 -8.90 9.83 -7.47
C GLU A 183 -9.50 8.85 -6.47
N VAL A 184 -9.54 7.56 -6.79
CA VAL A 184 -9.98 6.53 -5.84
C VAL A 184 -9.14 6.56 -4.55
N MET A 185 -7.83 6.77 -4.67
CA MET A 185 -6.96 6.85 -3.49
C MET A 185 -7.17 8.13 -2.67
N ARG A 186 -7.53 9.27 -3.32
CA ARG A 186 -7.94 10.50 -2.62
C ARG A 186 -9.21 10.28 -1.81
N GLU A 187 -10.22 9.67 -2.41
CA GLU A 187 -11.46 9.34 -1.71
C GLU A 187 -11.19 8.52 -0.44
N LEU A 188 -10.35 7.48 -0.54
CA LEU A 188 -9.98 6.66 0.61
C LEU A 188 -9.24 7.46 1.69
N ALA A 189 -8.38 8.39 1.31
CA ALA A 189 -7.71 9.29 2.25
C ALA A 189 -8.72 10.19 2.98
N HIS A 190 -9.67 10.78 2.26
CA HIS A 190 -10.73 11.62 2.83
C HIS A 190 -11.68 10.83 3.75
N GLU A 191 -11.90 9.55 3.48
CA GLU A 191 -12.66 8.64 4.34
C GLU A 191 -11.91 8.25 5.63
N GLY A 192 -10.66 8.69 5.80
CA GLY A 192 -9.84 8.39 6.97
C GLY A 192 -9.20 7.01 6.95
N MET A 193 -9.08 6.38 5.78
CA MET A 193 -8.38 5.11 5.64
C MET A 193 -6.90 5.27 5.99
N THR A 194 -6.38 4.39 6.85
CA THR A 194 -4.94 4.33 7.10
C THR A 194 -4.23 3.76 5.88
N MET A 195 -3.28 4.50 5.31
CA MET A 195 -2.61 4.11 4.07
C MET A 195 -1.09 4.26 4.17
N VAL A 196 -0.36 3.31 3.57
CA VAL A 196 1.08 3.45 3.29
C VAL A 196 1.27 3.27 1.78
N ILE A 197 1.83 4.28 1.13
CA ILE A 197 1.85 4.41 -0.32
C ILE A 197 3.29 4.61 -0.80
N VAL A 198 3.86 3.65 -1.47
CA VAL A 198 5.08 3.85 -2.27
C VAL A 198 4.67 4.47 -3.59
N THR A 199 5.16 5.66 -3.91
CA THR A 199 4.74 6.37 -5.11
C THR A 199 5.84 7.25 -5.69
N HIS A 200 5.75 7.48 -7.00
CA HIS A 200 6.50 8.50 -7.75
C HIS A 200 5.65 9.72 -8.10
N GLU A 201 4.37 9.73 -7.72
CA GLU A 201 3.43 10.82 -7.95
C GLU A 201 3.60 11.89 -6.85
N MET A 202 4.56 12.81 -7.03
CA MET A 202 4.92 13.79 -5.99
C MET A 202 3.80 14.78 -5.70
N ALA A 203 3.05 15.20 -6.72
CA ALA A 203 1.90 16.09 -6.55
C ALA A 203 0.81 15.43 -5.69
N PHE A 204 0.51 14.16 -5.96
CA PHE A 204 -0.43 13.37 -5.16
C PHE A 204 0.06 13.17 -3.72
N ALA A 205 1.34 12.80 -3.54
CA ALA A 205 1.92 12.64 -2.20
C ALA A 205 1.84 13.94 -1.39
N ARG A 206 2.09 15.09 -2.03
CA ARG A 206 1.99 16.42 -1.39
C ARG A 206 0.56 16.76 -0.98
N GLU A 207 -0.42 16.36 -1.77
CA GLU A 207 -1.84 16.65 -1.55
C GLU A 207 -2.45 15.82 -0.43
N VAL A 208 -2.22 14.49 -0.42
CA VAL A 208 -2.98 13.57 0.43
C VAL A 208 -2.23 13.08 1.66
N ALA A 209 -0.90 13.10 1.67
CA ALA A 209 -0.15 12.52 2.76
C ALA A 209 -0.25 13.36 4.04
N SER A 210 -0.46 12.70 5.17
CA SER A 210 -0.27 13.31 6.49
C SER A 210 1.21 13.40 6.86
N ARG A 211 2.02 12.45 6.34
CA ARG A 211 3.46 12.38 6.55
C ARG A 211 4.15 11.72 5.36
N VAL A 212 5.35 12.21 5.04
CA VAL A 212 6.20 11.68 3.97
C VAL A 212 7.45 11.06 4.59
N LEU A 213 7.82 9.88 4.13
CA LEU A 213 9.05 9.17 4.47
C LEU A 213 9.97 9.16 3.25
N PHE A 214 11.14 9.74 3.34
CA PHE A 214 12.18 9.63 2.32
C PHE A 214 13.09 8.46 2.64
N MET A 215 13.13 7.47 1.76
CA MET A 215 13.98 6.28 1.91
C MET A 215 15.06 6.25 0.83
N GLU A 216 16.30 6.02 1.26
CA GLU A 216 17.47 5.87 0.40
C GLU A 216 18.44 4.86 1.02
N GLU A 217 19.05 4.00 0.18
CA GLU A 217 20.05 3.01 0.62
C GLU A 217 19.57 2.13 1.81
N GLY A 218 18.28 1.80 1.82
CA GLY A 218 17.67 0.98 2.86
C GLY A 218 17.42 1.69 4.19
N LYS A 219 17.60 3.00 4.26
CA LYS A 219 17.44 3.80 5.49
C LYS A 219 16.36 4.85 5.33
N LEU A 220 15.78 5.24 6.47
CA LEU A 220 14.93 6.41 6.56
C LEU A 220 15.83 7.66 6.66
N GLY A 221 15.96 8.38 5.54
CA GLY A 221 16.83 9.55 5.45
C GLY A 221 16.22 10.80 6.09
N GLU A 222 14.93 11.04 5.84
CA GLU A 222 14.18 12.15 6.42
C GLU A 222 12.69 11.81 6.47
N GLN A 223 11.96 12.39 7.43
CA GLN A 223 10.51 12.29 7.50
C GLN A 223 9.90 13.59 8.03
N GLY A 224 8.71 13.90 7.57
CA GLY A 224 7.99 15.12 8.00
C GLY A 224 6.65 15.26 7.32
N THR A 225 5.98 16.39 7.57
CA THR A 225 4.78 16.75 6.82
C THR A 225 5.14 17.01 5.36
N PRO A 226 4.18 16.89 4.41
CA PRO A 226 4.43 17.21 3.01
C PRO A 226 5.04 18.61 2.82
N GLU A 227 4.55 19.60 3.58
CA GLU A 227 5.07 20.96 3.51
C GLU A 227 6.57 21.00 3.81
N VAL A 228 7.03 20.37 4.90
CA VAL A 228 8.47 20.35 5.27
C VAL A 228 9.28 19.62 4.20
N ILE A 229 8.86 18.41 3.81
CA ILE A 229 9.62 17.55 2.89
C ILE A 229 9.75 18.18 1.49
N PHE A 230 8.69 18.80 0.97
CA PHE A 230 8.70 19.33 -0.40
C PHE A 230 9.15 20.79 -0.52
N THR A 231 9.13 21.58 0.57
CA THR A 231 9.49 23.00 0.50
C THR A 231 10.76 23.37 1.26
N ASN A 232 11.08 22.63 2.34
CA ASN A 232 12.24 22.90 3.18
C ASN A 232 12.96 21.62 3.64
N PRO A 233 13.35 20.71 2.70
CA PRO A 233 14.06 19.48 3.03
C PRO A 233 15.42 19.79 3.66
N GLN A 234 15.76 19.10 4.77
CA GLN A 234 17.03 19.29 5.49
C GLN A 234 18.14 18.41 4.93
N SER A 235 17.81 17.20 4.49
CA SER A 235 18.78 16.26 3.93
C SER A 235 19.27 16.72 2.54
N PRO A 236 20.59 16.88 2.32
CA PRO A 236 21.13 17.15 0.97
C PRO A 236 20.75 16.08 -0.05
N ARG A 237 20.60 14.84 0.40
CA ARG A 237 20.16 13.71 -0.45
C ARG A 237 18.72 13.90 -0.92
N LEU A 238 17.81 14.27 -0.01
CA LEU A 238 16.42 14.57 -0.35
C LEU A 238 16.34 15.78 -1.30
N GLN A 239 17.09 16.86 -1.03
CA GLN A 239 17.15 18.04 -1.91
C GLN A 239 17.56 17.64 -3.34
N ASN A 240 18.59 16.80 -3.47
CA ASN A 240 19.05 16.32 -4.78
C ASN A 240 18.03 15.39 -5.47
N PHE A 241 17.32 14.58 -4.70
CA PHE A 241 16.25 13.73 -5.23
C PHE A 241 15.10 14.59 -5.77
N LEU A 242 14.60 15.54 -4.97
CA LEU A 242 13.48 16.40 -5.37
C LEU A 242 13.79 17.25 -6.61
N LYS A 243 15.01 17.79 -6.74
CA LYS A 243 15.43 18.53 -7.95
C LYS A 243 15.37 17.72 -9.25
N LYS A 244 15.33 16.39 -9.15
CA LYS A 244 15.29 15.50 -10.34
C LYS A 244 13.87 15.06 -10.70
N VAL A 245 12.94 15.15 -9.74
CA VAL A 245 11.59 14.58 -9.88
C VAL A 245 10.48 15.63 -9.87
N LEU A 246 10.77 16.86 -9.43
CA LEU A 246 9.93 18.06 -9.53
C LEU A 246 10.40 18.96 -10.68
#